data_4ff6d3ec3fade3a5fbf9cbf385e3b5a3
#
_entry.id   4ff6d3ec3fade3a5fbf9cbf385e3b5a3
#
_cell.length_a   1.000
_cell.length_b   1.000
_cell.length_c   1.000
_cell.angle_alpha   90.00
_cell.angle_beta   90.00
_cell.angle_gamma   90.00
#
_symmetry.space_group_name_H-M   'P 1'
#
loop_
_entity.id
_entity.type
_entity.pdbx_description
1 polymer ?
#
loop_
_entity_poly.entity_id
_entity_poly.type
_entity_poly.pdbx_seq_one_letter_code
_entity_poly.pdbx_strand_id
1 'polypeptide(L)'
;MHLMHSVPISYDAGYDKTKAHRLTSMRSYQKLGTAASHGCVRLTVADAKYIYDLSQFETVHVWVVKDRGPQPPRTPQILWVEPYTDKQGYGWDPTDPDPNNPYLNK
;
A
#
# COMPACT_ATOMS: atom_id res chain seq x y z
N MET A 1 -1.81 0.30 19.77
CA MET A 1 -2.91 0.78 18.90
C MET A 1 -2.82 0.11 17.54
N HIS A 2 -3.92 -0.39 17.04
CA HIS A 2 -3.99 -0.98 15.70
C HIS A 2 -4.58 0.01 14.72
N LEU A 3 -3.94 0.15 13.56
CA LEU A 3 -4.33 1.10 12.53
C LEU A 3 -4.57 0.39 11.21
N MET A 4 -5.31 1.03 10.31
CA MET A 4 -5.38 0.67 8.90
C MET A 4 -4.55 1.68 8.12
N HIS A 5 -3.58 1.20 7.34
CA HIS A 5 -2.64 2.07 6.64
C HIS A 5 -2.11 1.40 5.37
N SER A 6 -1.52 2.20 4.50
CA SER A 6 -0.83 1.67 3.33
C SER A 6 0.44 0.89 3.74
N VAL A 7 1.02 0.17 2.78
CA VAL A 7 2.28 -0.54 3.04
C VAL A 7 3.35 0.45 3.46
N PRO A 8 4.04 0.20 4.60
CA PRO A 8 5.03 1.14 5.12
C PRO A 8 6.20 1.31 4.17
N ILE A 9 6.78 2.50 4.19
CA ILE A 9 8.05 2.78 3.57
C ILE A 9 9.13 2.21 4.50
N SER A 10 10.08 1.48 3.93
CA SER A 10 11.21 1.01 4.73
C SER A 10 12.22 2.13 4.91
N TYR A 11 12.57 2.38 6.16
CA TYR A 11 13.56 3.40 6.52
C TYR A 11 15.01 2.92 6.41
N ASP A 12 15.22 1.65 6.06
CA ASP A 12 16.54 1.01 6.15
C ASP A 12 17.48 1.34 4.99
N ALA A 13 17.01 2.01 3.95
CA ALA A 13 17.77 2.21 2.73
C ALA A 13 18.07 3.69 2.43
N GLY A 14 18.60 4.42 3.39
CA GLY A 14 18.96 5.81 3.13
C GLY A 14 17.73 6.67 2.85
N TYR A 15 17.02 7.00 3.88
CA TYR A 15 15.79 7.77 3.83
C TYR A 15 15.96 9.11 3.09
N ASP A 16 15.47 9.17 1.88
CA ASP A 16 15.34 10.42 1.14
C ASP A 16 13.94 10.97 1.35
N LYS A 17 13.82 12.03 2.15
CA LYS A 17 12.55 12.66 2.46
C LYS A 17 11.77 13.10 1.22
N THR A 18 12.46 13.41 0.12
CA THR A 18 11.80 13.87 -1.11
C THR A 18 11.08 12.74 -1.83
N LYS A 19 11.48 11.50 -1.61
CA LYS A 19 10.92 10.30 -2.26
C LYS A 19 10.19 9.37 -1.31
N ALA A 20 10.50 9.45 -0.03
CA ALA A 20 10.07 8.46 0.96
C ALA A 20 8.55 8.27 1.06
N HIS A 21 7.77 9.32 0.87
CA HIS A 21 6.32 9.25 0.96
C HIS A 21 5.66 8.60 -0.28
N ARG A 22 6.46 8.31 -1.31
CA ARG A 22 5.96 7.79 -2.59
C ARG A 22 6.36 6.35 -2.85
N LEU A 23 7.46 5.92 -2.28
CA LEU A 23 8.01 4.60 -2.54
C LEU A 23 7.70 3.64 -1.41
N THR A 24 7.34 2.44 -1.76
CA THR A 24 7.05 1.37 -0.82
C THR A 24 7.98 0.18 -1.08
N SER A 25 8.25 -0.60 -0.04
CA SER A 25 8.99 -1.85 -0.20
C SER A 25 8.17 -2.84 -1.02
N MET A 26 8.73 -3.32 -2.12
CA MET A 26 8.09 -4.32 -2.95
C MET A 26 7.84 -5.62 -2.17
N ARG A 27 8.78 -6.02 -1.33
CA ARG A 27 8.61 -7.22 -0.50
C ARG A 27 7.42 -7.09 0.45
N SER A 28 7.29 -5.92 1.10
CA SER A 28 6.17 -5.67 2.00
C SER A 28 4.84 -5.56 1.24
N TYR A 29 4.87 -4.96 0.07
CA TYR A 29 3.68 -4.86 -0.78
C TYR A 29 3.16 -6.25 -1.20
N GLN A 30 4.06 -7.15 -1.57
CA GLN A 30 3.69 -8.51 -1.96
C GLN A 30 3.10 -9.34 -0.81
N LYS A 31 3.27 -8.90 0.44
CA LYS A 31 2.64 -9.54 1.60
C LYS A 31 1.22 -9.07 1.88
N LEU A 32 0.68 -8.13 1.08
CA LEU A 32 -0.73 -7.76 1.21
C LEU A 32 -1.62 -8.98 1.07
N GLY A 33 -2.64 -9.07 1.92
CA GLY A 33 -3.50 -10.24 2.01
C GLY A 33 -2.97 -11.35 2.92
N THR A 34 -1.82 -11.14 3.56
CA THR A 34 -1.24 -12.09 4.54
C THR A 34 -1.06 -11.43 5.90
N ALA A 35 -0.89 -12.24 6.94
CA ALA A 35 -0.61 -11.76 8.29
C ALA A 35 0.86 -11.29 8.38
N ALA A 36 1.11 -10.03 8.09
CA ALA A 36 2.46 -9.48 7.96
C ALA A 36 2.80 -8.38 8.97
N SER A 37 1.88 -8.01 9.86
CA SER A 37 2.09 -6.97 10.87
C SER A 37 1.88 -7.51 12.28
N HIS A 38 2.18 -6.68 13.28
CA HIS A 38 1.93 -6.99 14.68
C HIS A 38 0.52 -6.59 15.15
N GLY A 39 -0.40 -6.34 14.23
CA GLY A 39 -1.78 -6.02 14.53
C GLY A 39 -2.44 -5.04 13.58
N CYS A 40 -1.69 -4.17 12.91
CA CYS A 40 -2.24 -3.24 11.94
C CYS A 40 -2.70 -3.93 10.66
N VAL A 41 -3.72 -3.37 10.01
CA VAL A 41 -4.19 -3.85 8.71
C VAL A 41 -3.52 -3.04 7.62
N ARG A 42 -2.77 -3.71 6.75
CA ARG A 42 -2.07 -3.10 5.63
C ARG A 42 -2.92 -3.15 4.37
N LEU A 43 -2.97 -2.05 3.65
CA LEU A 43 -3.81 -1.84 2.47
C LEU A 43 -2.99 -1.28 1.31
N THR A 44 -3.54 -1.30 0.11
CA THR A 44 -3.02 -0.47 -0.97
C THR A 44 -3.22 1.00 -0.64
N VAL A 45 -2.48 1.89 -1.31
CA VAL A 45 -2.65 3.33 -1.14
C VAL A 45 -4.09 3.75 -1.47
N ALA A 46 -4.67 3.22 -2.56
CA ALA A 46 -6.04 3.56 -2.93
C ALA A 46 -7.05 3.19 -1.85
N ASP A 47 -6.93 1.99 -1.28
CA ASP A 47 -7.85 1.54 -0.25
C ASP A 47 -7.68 2.31 1.06
N ALA A 48 -6.44 2.57 1.45
CA ALA A 48 -6.15 3.37 2.64
C ALA A 48 -6.70 4.80 2.49
N LYS A 49 -6.51 5.40 1.32
CA LYS A 49 -7.03 6.73 1.00
C LYS A 49 -8.55 6.75 1.02
N TYR A 50 -9.20 5.75 0.43
CA TYR A 50 -10.65 5.64 0.41
C TYR A 50 -11.23 5.64 1.83
N ILE A 51 -10.69 4.82 2.72
CA ILE A 51 -11.16 4.73 4.11
C ILE A 51 -10.87 6.03 4.86
N TYR A 52 -9.69 6.61 4.65
CA TYR A 52 -9.33 7.88 5.28
C TYR A 52 -10.29 9.00 4.86
N ASP A 53 -10.54 9.15 3.56
CA ASP A 53 -11.44 10.18 3.04
C ASP A 53 -12.86 9.99 3.58
N LEU A 54 -13.35 8.75 3.59
CA LEU A 54 -14.67 8.42 4.14
C LEU A 54 -14.77 8.79 5.62
N SER A 55 -13.73 8.52 6.39
CA SER A 55 -13.71 8.80 7.84
C SER A 55 -13.75 10.28 8.20
N GLN A 56 -13.49 11.18 7.23
CA GLN A 56 -13.63 12.62 7.44
C GLN A 56 -15.10 13.07 7.49
N PHE A 57 -16.02 12.26 6.98
CA PHE A 57 -17.43 12.60 6.86
C PHE A 57 -18.31 11.80 7.81
N GLU A 58 -17.91 10.59 8.16
CA GLU A 58 -18.71 9.69 8.98
C GLU A 58 -17.83 8.71 9.76
N THR A 59 -18.40 8.08 10.79
CA THR A 59 -17.73 7.00 11.50
C THR A 59 -17.70 5.76 10.63
N VAL A 60 -16.51 5.20 10.42
CA VAL A 60 -16.33 3.97 9.65
C VAL A 60 -16.23 2.79 10.61
N HIS A 61 -17.10 1.82 10.43
CA HIS A 61 -17.07 0.57 11.18
C HIS A 61 -16.37 -0.52 10.38
N VAL A 62 -15.41 -1.21 11.00
CA VAL A 62 -14.63 -2.25 10.35
C VAL A 62 -14.92 -3.60 11.03
N TRP A 63 -15.30 -4.59 10.23
CA TRP A 63 -15.58 -5.93 10.69
C TRP A 63 -14.59 -6.89 10.08
N VAL A 64 -13.78 -7.53 10.93
CA VAL A 64 -12.83 -8.57 10.50
C VAL A 64 -13.49 -9.92 10.76
N VAL A 65 -13.78 -10.64 9.71
CA VAL A 65 -14.49 -11.92 9.78
C VAL A 65 -13.70 -13.01 9.09
N LYS A 66 -14.04 -14.27 9.37
CA LYS A 66 -13.51 -15.39 8.60
C LYS A 66 -13.94 -15.27 7.15
N ASP A 67 -13.02 -15.61 6.26
CA ASP A 67 -13.29 -15.68 4.85
C ASP A 67 -14.39 -16.72 4.55
N ARG A 68 -15.46 -16.30 3.92
CA ARG A 68 -16.64 -17.14 3.68
C ARG A 68 -17.20 -17.03 2.27
N GLY A 69 -16.42 -16.59 1.31
CA GLY A 69 -16.97 -16.40 -0.02
C GLY A 69 -15.90 -16.27 -1.09
N PRO A 70 -16.32 -15.81 -2.29
CA PRO A 70 -15.39 -15.56 -3.37
C PRO A 70 -14.27 -14.63 -2.93
N GLN A 71 -13.04 -14.94 -3.34
CA GLN A 71 -11.90 -14.10 -3.03
C GLN A 71 -11.98 -12.77 -3.78
N PRO A 72 -11.54 -11.65 -3.15
CA PRO A 72 -11.47 -10.39 -3.86
C PRO A 72 -10.46 -10.48 -5.02
N PRO A 73 -10.53 -9.53 -5.99
CA PRO A 73 -9.52 -9.43 -7.02
C PRO A 73 -8.11 -9.33 -6.43
N ARG A 74 -7.13 -9.88 -7.13
CA ARG A 74 -5.73 -9.77 -6.69
C ARG A 74 -5.30 -8.32 -6.66
N THR A 75 -4.50 -7.98 -5.64
CA THR A 75 -3.81 -6.70 -5.58
C THR A 75 -2.92 -6.54 -6.81
N PRO A 76 -2.91 -5.37 -7.48
CA PRO A 76 -1.98 -5.11 -8.58
C PRO A 76 -0.54 -5.36 -8.15
N GLN A 77 0.27 -5.94 -9.02
CA GLN A 77 1.67 -6.24 -8.70
C GLN A 77 2.58 -5.05 -9.00
N ILE A 78 3.60 -4.86 -8.17
CA ILE A 78 4.67 -3.92 -8.47
C ILE A 78 5.61 -4.56 -9.50
N LEU A 79 5.94 -3.80 -10.55
CA LEU A 79 6.92 -4.22 -11.55
C LEU A 79 8.34 -3.97 -11.04
N TRP A 80 9.22 -4.94 -11.22
CA TRP A 80 10.61 -4.89 -10.73
C TRP A 80 11.56 -4.27 -11.77
N VAL A 81 11.20 -3.13 -12.33
CA VAL A 81 12.02 -2.42 -13.33
C VAL A 81 11.82 -0.92 -13.19
N GLU A 82 12.86 -0.15 -13.51
CA GLU A 82 12.73 1.30 -13.62
C GLU A 82 11.69 1.69 -14.70
N PRO A 83 10.89 2.74 -14.50
CA PRO A 83 10.85 3.62 -13.35
C PRO A 83 9.96 3.13 -12.20
N TYR A 84 9.48 1.90 -12.28
CA TYR A 84 8.52 1.36 -11.31
C TYR A 84 9.16 0.94 -10.00
N THR A 85 10.36 0.37 -10.06
CA THR A 85 11.08 -0.12 -8.88
C THR A 85 12.56 0.24 -8.98
N ASP A 86 13.15 0.72 -7.90
CA ASP A 86 14.57 1.03 -7.85
C ASP A 86 15.43 -0.23 -7.57
N LYS A 87 16.76 -0.05 -7.56
CA LYS A 87 17.70 -1.15 -7.35
C LYS A 87 17.62 -1.80 -5.97
N GLN A 88 17.09 -1.08 -4.97
CA GLN A 88 16.91 -1.56 -3.61
C GLN A 88 15.58 -2.30 -3.40
N GLY A 89 14.72 -2.34 -4.41
CA GLY A 89 13.41 -2.98 -4.30
C GLY A 89 12.32 -2.08 -3.74
N TYR A 90 12.48 -0.76 -3.85
CA TYR A 90 11.44 0.21 -3.53
C TYR A 90 10.79 0.70 -4.81
N GLY A 91 9.48 0.78 -4.79
CA GLY A 91 8.75 1.18 -5.96
C GLY A 91 7.45 1.90 -5.63
N TRP A 92 6.70 2.20 -6.67
CA TRP A 92 5.40 2.82 -6.55
C TRP A 92 4.33 1.78 -6.26
N ASP A 93 3.45 2.09 -5.32
CA ASP A 93 2.19 1.38 -5.23
C ASP A 93 1.40 1.68 -6.51
N PRO A 94 1.00 0.67 -7.30
CA PRO A 94 0.30 0.92 -8.56
C PRO A 94 -1.02 1.69 -8.39
N THR A 95 -1.58 1.70 -7.21
CA THR A 95 -2.85 2.37 -6.90
C THR A 95 -2.68 3.78 -6.36
N ASP A 96 -1.43 4.24 -6.18
CA ASP A 96 -1.16 5.57 -5.67
C ASP A 96 -1.65 6.63 -6.67
N PRO A 97 -2.52 7.56 -6.26
CA PRO A 97 -3.04 8.58 -7.16
C PRO A 97 -2.06 9.72 -7.47
N ASP A 98 -0.85 9.70 -6.93
CA ASP A 98 0.15 10.73 -7.22
C ASP A 98 0.38 10.85 -8.73
N PRO A 99 0.28 12.06 -9.32
CA PRO A 99 0.48 12.25 -10.77
C PRO A 99 1.85 11.79 -11.28
N ASN A 100 2.84 11.70 -10.40
CA ASN A 100 4.17 11.20 -10.76
C ASN A 100 4.27 9.66 -10.78
N ASN A 101 3.20 8.98 -10.40
CA ASN A 101 3.17 7.52 -10.41
C ASN A 101 3.25 7.01 -11.86
N PRO A 102 4.32 6.28 -12.23
CA PRO A 102 4.50 5.84 -13.61
C PRO A 102 3.43 4.84 -14.07
N TYR A 103 2.73 4.19 -13.16
CA TYR A 103 1.62 3.30 -13.52
C TYR A 103 0.41 4.05 -14.10
N LEU A 104 0.25 5.33 -13.77
CA LEU A 104 -0.89 6.12 -14.25
C LEU A 104 -0.69 6.62 -15.69
N ASN A 105 0.53 6.59 -16.20
CA ASN A 105 0.90 7.15 -17.51
C ASN A 105 1.01 6.07 -18.61
N LYS A 106 0.28 4.99 -18.47
CA LYS A 106 0.22 3.94 -19.49
C LYS A 106 -0.86 4.20 -20.53
#